data_1d89b8f40d5a1a9d23beda1e20fb6206
#
_entry.id   1d89b8f40d5a1a9d23beda1e20fb6206
#
_cell.length_a   1.000
_cell.length_b   1.000
_cell.length_c   1.000
_cell.angle_alpha   90.00
_cell.angle_beta   90.00
_cell.angle_gamma   90.00
#
_symmetry.space_group_name_H-M   'P 1'
#
loop_
_entity.id
_entity.type
_entity.pdbx_description
1 polymer ?
#
loop_
_entity_poly.entity_id
_entity_poly.type
_entity_poly.pdbx_seq_one_letter_code
_entity_poly.pdbx_strand_id
1 'polypeptide(L)'
;MDKHFFLIALGILCLLPVSLFSRSRVVNDTIFSKKLNADRAYSVYLPPSFGEVQGKKYPVLYLFHGMSQTNQDWVGRGHVQEVADRLIYSQEAREMIIVMPDAGGDIYKEVWNGFFNMPGWLYEDFFFEEFLPYVENKYPIIGDKENRAVAGLSMGGGGATGYGLWHADKFASVYAMSALMSIPEEGAARFDNPDSKLAILTRTVIERSCIKRVTDADAGTIQALKSVRWFVDCGDDDFLLDRNIEFFQAMRKAGIPCQFRVRDGGHDWEYWHSALYRCLPFVSGTFNK
;
A
#
# COMPACT_ATOMS: atom_id res chain seq x y z
N MET A 1 9.54 51.41 65.68
CA MET A 1 9.58 49.94 65.73
C MET A 1 8.72 49.40 64.54
N ASP A 2 9.34 49.31 63.35
CA ASP A 2 8.63 48.86 62.13
C ASP A 2 8.98 47.41 61.85
N LYS A 3 7.97 46.61 61.86
CA LYS A 3 8.09 45.19 61.54
C LYS A 3 7.84 44.98 60.03
N HIS A 4 8.91 44.76 59.26
CA HIS A 4 8.81 44.33 57.89
C HIS A 4 8.44 42.82 57.81
N PHE A 5 7.26 42.56 57.29
CA PHE A 5 6.86 41.19 56.92
C PHE A 5 7.38 40.89 55.51
N PHE A 6 8.33 39.97 55.40
CA PHE A 6 8.78 39.42 54.12
C PHE A 6 7.81 38.27 53.75
N LEU A 7 6.99 38.46 52.70
CA LEU A 7 6.26 37.39 52.07
C LEU A 7 7.16 36.64 51.06
N ILE A 8 7.52 35.41 51.41
CA ILE A 8 8.18 34.48 50.46
C ILE A 8 7.08 33.85 49.62
N ALA A 9 6.94 34.28 48.36
CA ALA A 9 6.11 33.60 47.38
C ALA A 9 6.80 32.32 46.92
N LEU A 10 6.31 31.19 47.36
CA LEU A 10 6.75 29.86 46.91
C LEU A 10 6.13 29.60 45.55
N GLY A 11 6.89 29.82 44.46
CA GLY A 11 6.47 29.49 43.10
C GLY A 11 6.43 27.97 42.93
N ILE A 12 5.23 27.37 42.87
CA ILE A 12 5.04 25.96 42.47
C ILE A 12 5.29 25.88 40.96
N LEU A 13 6.49 25.45 40.59
CA LEU A 13 6.80 25.09 39.19
C LEU A 13 6.07 23.77 38.88
N CYS A 14 4.89 23.85 38.27
CA CYS A 14 4.21 22.70 37.70
C CYS A 14 5.06 22.13 36.55
N LEU A 15 5.89 21.15 36.88
CA LEU A 15 6.50 20.28 35.85
C LEU A 15 5.36 19.45 35.23
N LEU A 16 4.78 19.97 34.15
CA LEU A 16 3.93 19.11 33.28
C LEU A 16 4.82 17.97 32.80
N PRO A 17 4.38 16.72 32.90
CA PRO A 17 5.13 15.63 32.33
C PRO A 17 5.20 15.89 30.82
N VAL A 18 6.38 16.21 30.31
CA VAL A 18 6.66 16.12 28.87
C VAL A 18 6.55 14.64 28.57
N SER A 19 5.40 14.23 28.10
CA SER A 19 5.25 12.88 27.52
C SER A 19 6.26 12.83 26.37
N LEU A 20 7.36 12.13 26.58
CA LEU A 20 8.28 11.72 25.53
C LEU A 20 7.47 10.78 24.64
N PHE A 21 6.69 11.35 23.71
CA PHE A 21 6.09 10.54 22.66
C PHE A 21 7.25 9.87 21.93
N SER A 22 7.31 8.55 22.01
CA SER A 22 8.20 7.78 21.15
C SER A 22 7.94 8.24 19.72
N ARG A 23 9.03 8.44 18.96
CA ARG A 23 8.89 8.85 17.57
C ARG A 23 8.65 7.60 16.73
N SER A 24 7.77 7.71 15.75
CA SER A 24 7.70 6.73 14.68
C SER A 24 9.07 6.56 14.02
N ARG A 25 9.28 5.43 13.38
CA ARG A 25 10.51 5.20 12.63
C ARG A 25 10.26 4.34 11.41
N VAL A 26 11.09 4.51 10.41
CA VAL A 26 11.17 3.60 9.27
C VAL A 26 12.42 2.74 9.44
N VAL A 27 12.26 1.43 9.28
CA VAL A 27 13.35 0.46 9.28
C VAL A 27 13.43 -0.21 7.91
N ASN A 28 14.65 -0.46 7.43
CA ASN A 28 14.90 -1.20 6.20
C ASN A 28 15.43 -2.58 6.56
N ASP A 29 14.99 -3.58 5.82
CA ASP A 29 15.34 -4.96 6.08
C ASP A 29 15.31 -5.79 4.79
N THR A 30 15.72 -7.05 4.88
CA THR A 30 15.84 -7.96 3.75
C THR A 30 15.38 -9.35 4.15
N ILE A 31 14.72 -10.04 3.24
CA ILE A 31 14.38 -11.46 3.35
C ILE A 31 14.94 -12.21 2.15
N PHE A 32 15.59 -13.33 2.35
CA PHE A 32 15.91 -14.24 1.27
C PHE A 32 14.68 -15.05 0.87
N SER A 33 14.30 -14.96 -0.39
CA SER A 33 13.19 -15.71 -0.97
C SER A 33 13.69 -16.98 -1.66
N LYS A 34 13.16 -18.12 -1.28
CA LYS A 34 13.38 -19.38 -2.00
C LYS A 34 12.64 -19.42 -3.34
N LYS A 35 11.44 -18.82 -3.40
CA LYS A 35 10.61 -18.73 -4.61
C LYS A 35 11.30 -17.92 -5.72
N LEU A 36 11.98 -16.84 -5.34
CA LEU A 36 12.66 -15.94 -6.27
C LEU A 36 14.15 -16.24 -6.41
N ASN A 37 14.69 -17.08 -5.52
CA ASN A 37 16.12 -17.34 -5.35
C ASN A 37 16.94 -16.04 -5.27
N ALA A 38 16.45 -15.07 -4.49
CA ALA A 38 17.03 -13.74 -4.37
C ALA A 38 16.65 -13.07 -3.04
N ASP A 39 17.51 -12.16 -2.59
CA ASP A 39 17.18 -11.27 -1.49
C ASP A 39 16.16 -10.22 -1.94
N ARG A 40 15.14 -9.98 -1.09
CA ARG A 40 14.13 -8.94 -1.30
C ARG A 40 14.17 -7.94 -0.18
N ALA A 41 14.47 -6.70 -0.53
CA ALA A 41 14.44 -5.57 0.40
C ALA A 41 12.98 -5.16 0.70
N TYR A 42 12.76 -4.61 1.87
CA TYR A 42 11.51 -3.97 2.25
C TYR A 42 11.76 -2.90 3.30
N SER A 43 10.87 -1.90 3.35
CA SER A 43 10.85 -0.87 4.38
C SER A 43 9.61 -1.04 5.25
N VAL A 44 9.72 -0.71 6.53
CA VAL A 44 8.59 -0.80 7.47
C VAL A 44 8.51 0.50 8.27
N TYR A 45 7.36 1.17 8.17
CA TYR A 45 6.99 2.22 9.09
C TYR A 45 6.41 1.60 10.37
N LEU A 46 6.97 1.99 11.50
CA LEU A 46 6.55 1.60 12.85
C LEU A 46 5.94 2.81 13.55
N PRO A 47 4.68 2.72 14.02
CA PRO A 47 3.96 3.87 14.59
C PRO A 47 4.54 4.35 15.93
N PRO A 48 4.16 5.55 16.42
CA PRO A 48 4.74 6.15 17.62
C PRO A 48 4.69 5.26 18.87
N SER A 49 3.60 4.51 19.07
CA SER A 49 3.50 3.64 20.25
C SER A 49 4.17 2.27 20.11
N PHE A 50 4.89 2.03 19.00
CA PHE A 50 5.57 0.75 18.79
C PHE A 50 6.66 0.50 19.84
N GLY A 51 6.47 -0.60 20.61
CA GLY A 51 7.39 -0.97 21.68
C GLY A 51 7.09 -0.32 23.05
N GLU A 52 6.18 0.65 23.11
CA GLU A 52 5.80 1.35 24.35
C GLU A 52 4.77 0.54 25.17
N VAL A 53 3.88 -0.17 24.49
CA VAL A 53 2.81 -0.95 25.14
C VAL A 53 3.06 -2.44 24.92
N GLN A 54 3.34 -3.14 26.00
CA GLN A 54 3.59 -4.59 25.97
C GLN A 54 2.37 -5.34 25.40
N GLY A 55 2.60 -6.20 24.42
CA GLY A 55 1.56 -7.03 23.81
C GLY A 55 0.63 -6.32 22.82
N LYS A 56 0.81 -5.00 22.59
CA LYS A 56 0.02 -4.28 21.58
C LYS A 56 0.33 -4.81 20.19
N LYS A 57 -0.73 -5.14 19.44
CA LYS A 57 -0.65 -5.49 18.03
C LYS A 57 -1.28 -4.39 17.17
N TYR A 58 -0.86 -4.32 15.92
CA TYR A 58 -1.25 -3.28 14.98
C TYR A 58 -1.89 -3.89 13.72
N PRO A 59 -2.89 -3.23 13.11
CA PRO A 59 -3.27 -3.52 11.74
C PRO A 59 -2.11 -3.20 10.79
N VAL A 60 -2.15 -3.76 9.59
CA VAL A 60 -1.08 -3.61 8.60
C VAL A 60 -1.60 -3.11 7.25
N LEU A 61 -0.87 -2.18 6.66
CA LEU A 61 -1.00 -1.78 5.28
C LEU A 61 0.24 -2.25 4.50
N TYR A 62 0.04 -3.06 3.46
CA TYR A 62 1.06 -3.34 2.45
C TYR A 62 0.96 -2.27 1.35
N LEU A 63 2.03 -1.51 1.12
CA LEU A 63 2.04 -0.33 0.24
C LEU A 63 3.06 -0.53 -0.89
N PHE A 64 2.56 -0.74 -2.11
CA PHE A 64 3.34 -1.13 -3.29
C PHE A 64 3.78 0.07 -4.11
N HIS A 65 5.04 0.07 -4.53
CA HIS A 65 5.63 1.09 -5.38
C HIS A 65 5.33 0.87 -6.88
N GLY A 66 5.64 1.85 -7.72
CA GLY A 66 5.49 1.76 -9.17
C GLY A 66 6.65 1.05 -9.88
N MET A 67 6.57 0.95 -11.20
CA MET A 67 7.63 0.39 -12.03
C MET A 67 8.92 1.21 -11.87
N SER A 68 10.07 0.52 -11.80
CA SER A 68 11.40 1.15 -11.65
C SER A 68 11.62 1.91 -10.34
N GLN A 69 10.76 1.70 -9.37
CA GLN A 69 10.89 2.20 -8.01
C GLN A 69 11.30 1.08 -7.06
N THR A 70 11.50 1.41 -5.80
CA THR A 70 11.95 0.50 -4.76
C THR A 70 11.11 0.63 -3.49
N ASN A 71 11.38 -0.21 -2.49
CA ASN A 71 10.80 -0.11 -1.15
C ASN A 71 11.01 1.26 -0.47
N GLN A 72 11.99 2.06 -0.92
CA GLN A 72 12.32 3.34 -0.31
C GLN A 72 11.64 4.56 -0.94
N ASP A 73 11.02 4.41 -2.11
CA ASP A 73 10.42 5.54 -2.82
C ASP A 73 9.21 6.12 -2.05
N TRP A 74 8.41 5.30 -1.39
CA TRP A 74 7.36 5.80 -0.51
C TRP A 74 7.90 6.58 0.70
N VAL A 75 9.09 6.22 1.17
CA VAL A 75 9.76 6.93 2.28
C VAL A 75 10.34 8.26 1.79
N GLY A 76 11.16 8.20 0.73
CA GLY A 76 11.92 9.38 0.27
C GLY A 76 11.12 10.36 -0.58
N ARG A 77 10.19 9.88 -1.41
CA ARG A 77 9.39 10.69 -2.35
C ARG A 77 7.93 10.82 -1.90
N GLY A 78 7.37 9.75 -1.32
CA GLY A 78 6.01 9.75 -0.78
C GLY A 78 5.90 10.39 0.59
N HIS A 79 7.01 10.56 1.32
CA HIS A 79 7.05 11.07 2.70
C HIS A 79 6.06 10.35 3.62
N VAL A 80 5.94 9.02 3.45
CA VAL A 80 4.91 8.21 4.13
C VAL A 80 4.97 8.32 5.64
N GLN A 81 6.17 8.46 6.23
CA GLN A 81 6.32 8.62 7.67
C GLN A 81 5.68 9.91 8.16
N GLU A 82 5.98 11.03 7.51
CA GLU A 82 5.44 12.35 7.89
C GLU A 82 3.92 12.41 7.75
N VAL A 83 3.40 11.83 6.65
CA VAL A 83 1.95 11.77 6.40
C VAL A 83 1.26 10.89 7.43
N ALA A 84 1.81 9.70 7.72
CA ALA A 84 1.25 8.78 8.71
C ALA A 84 1.26 9.40 10.11
N ASP A 85 2.38 9.99 10.53
CA ASP A 85 2.51 10.65 11.83
C ASP A 85 1.48 11.76 11.99
N ARG A 86 1.34 12.62 10.97
CA ARG A 86 0.36 13.70 10.97
C ARG A 86 -1.07 13.20 11.12
N LEU A 87 -1.46 12.20 10.33
CA LEU A 87 -2.83 11.66 10.34
C LEU A 87 -3.14 10.87 11.62
N ILE A 88 -2.14 10.20 12.21
CA ILE A 88 -2.29 9.53 13.49
C ILE A 88 -2.43 10.57 14.62
N TYR A 89 -1.60 11.63 14.60
CA TYR A 89 -1.68 12.70 15.59
C TYR A 89 -3.00 13.46 15.53
N SER A 90 -3.52 13.74 14.32
CA SER A 90 -4.84 14.39 14.13
C SER A 90 -6.02 13.43 14.34
N GLN A 91 -5.78 12.15 14.62
CA GLN A 91 -6.80 11.09 14.78
C GLN A 91 -7.63 10.81 13.51
N GLU A 92 -7.14 11.22 12.36
CA GLU A 92 -7.74 10.87 11.06
C GLU A 92 -7.39 9.45 10.62
N ALA A 93 -6.29 8.90 11.12
CA ALA A 93 -5.92 7.50 10.96
C ALA A 93 -5.52 6.88 12.30
N ARG A 94 -5.72 5.57 12.42
CA ARG A 94 -5.21 4.79 13.56
C ARG A 94 -3.75 4.46 13.36
N GLU A 95 -3.06 4.17 14.44
CA GLU A 95 -1.76 3.54 14.38
C GLU A 95 -1.83 2.21 13.62
N MET A 96 -0.96 2.07 12.63
CA MET A 96 -0.80 0.87 11.82
C MET A 96 0.67 0.67 11.48
N ILE A 97 1.08 -0.53 11.18
CA ILE A 97 2.37 -0.83 10.55
C ILE A 97 2.17 -0.70 9.03
N ILE A 98 3.09 0.02 8.36
CA ILE A 98 3.06 0.12 6.89
C ILE A 98 4.28 -0.61 6.34
N VAL A 99 4.05 -1.62 5.53
CA VAL A 99 5.09 -2.47 4.93
C VAL A 99 5.20 -2.17 3.45
N MET A 100 6.39 -1.80 3.01
CA MET A 100 6.69 -1.41 1.64
C MET A 100 7.70 -2.40 1.04
N PRO A 101 7.24 -3.47 0.37
CA PRO A 101 8.15 -4.44 -0.27
C PRO A 101 8.68 -3.94 -1.60
N ASP A 102 9.84 -4.44 -1.99
CA ASP A 102 10.48 -4.19 -3.28
C ASP A 102 10.09 -5.27 -4.30
N ALA A 103 9.53 -4.88 -5.45
CA ALA A 103 9.23 -5.79 -6.56
C ALA A 103 10.47 -6.26 -7.32
N GLY A 104 11.63 -5.63 -7.12
CA GLY A 104 12.90 -6.03 -7.72
C GLY A 104 13.06 -5.67 -9.19
N GLY A 105 12.32 -4.70 -9.70
CA GLY A 105 12.47 -4.19 -11.05
C GLY A 105 13.55 -3.10 -11.14
N ASP A 106 14.30 -3.10 -12.25
CA ASP A 106 15.29 -2.06 -12.57
C ASP A 106 15.35 -1.91 -14.11
N ILE A 107 14.67 -0.90 -14.66
CA ILE A 107 14.61 -0.69 -16.10
C ILE A 107 15.97 -0.34 -16.72
N TYR A 108 16.85 0.29 -15.94
CA TYR A 108 18.21 0.63 -16.41
C TYR A 108 19.08 -0.62 -16.61
N LYS A 109 18.70 -1.72 -15.97
CA LYS A 109 19.30 -3.05 -16.12
C LYS A 109 18.43 -4.01 -16.92
N GLU A 110 17.38 -3.51 -17.56
CA GLU A 110 16.39 -4.33 -18.29
C GLU A 110 15.73 -5.43 -17.44
N VAL A 111 15.56 -5.16 -16.13
CA VAL A 111 14.89 -6.06 -15.21
C VAL A 111 13.44 -5.61 -15.06
N TRP A 112 12.53 -6.31 -15.73
CA TRP A 112 11.11 -6.02 -15.80
C TRP A 112 10.33 -6.96 -14.88
N ASN A 113 10.35 -6.70 -13.57
CA ASN A 113 9.65 -7.49 -12.56
C ASN A 113 8.39 -6.76 -12.08
N GLY A 114 7.38 -7.52 -11.68
CA GLY A 114 6.12 -7.00 -11.14
C GLY A 114 5.73 -7.69 -9.83
N PHE A 115 4.58 -7.31 -9.28
CA PHE A 115 4.04 -7.85 -8.03
C PHE A 115 3.24 -9.15 -8.22
N PHE A 116 3.27 -9.78 -9.38
CA PHE A 116 2.54 -11.02 -9.71
C PHE A 116 3.49 -12.09 -10.25
N ASN A 117 2.98 -13.32 -10.35
CA ASN A 117 3.73 -14.42 -10.94
C ASN A 117 3.88 -14.22 -12.45
N MET A 118 5.10 -14.36 -12.93
CA MET A 118 5.45 -14.42 -14.35
C MET A 118 6.57 -15.44 -14.54
N PRO A 119 6.81 -15.92 -15.77
CA PRO A 119 7.91 -16.84 -16.05
C PRO A 119 9.24 -16.35 -15.49
N GLY A 120 9.82 -17.14 -14.58
CA GLY A 120 11.08 -16.81 -13.91
C GLY A 120 11.01 -15.81 -12.76
N TRP A 121 9.80 -15.34 -12.41
CA TRP A 121 9.58 -14.42 -11.29
C TRP A 121 8.25 -14.69 -10.59
N LEU A 122 8.26 -15.54 -9.56
CA LEU A 122 7.06 -15.98 -8.82
C LEU A 122 6.79 -15.06 -7.62
N TYR A 123 6.56 -13.76 -7.90
CA TYR A 123 6.48 -12.77 -6.83
C TYR A 123 5.22 -12.89 -5.98
N GLU A 124 4.09 -13.23 -6.57
CA GLU A 124 2.83 -13.41 -5.83
C GLU A 124 2.93 -14.61 -4.87
N ASP A 125 3.53 -15.73 -5.32
CA ASP A 125 3.80 -16.88 -4.45
C ASP A 125 4.78 -16.50 -3.33
N PHE A 126 5.85 -15.76 -3.64
CA PHE A 126 6.76 -15.22 -2.63
C PHE A 126 6.00 -14.36 -1.62
N PHE A 127 5.15 -13.45 -2.09
CA PHE A 127 4.43 -12.55 -1.21
C PHE A 127 3.53 -13.30 -0.23
N PHE A 128 2.72 -14.23 -0.69
CA PHE A 128 1.73 -14.92 0.15
C PHE A 128 2.31 -16.09 0.95
N GLU A 129 3.28 -16.81 0.41
CA GLU A 129 3.81 -18.02 1.04
C GLU A 129 5.05 -17.77 1.91
N GLU A 130 5.82 -16.72 1.63
CA GLU A 130 7.07 -16.41 2.35
C GLU A 130 7.02 -15.05 3.05
N PHE A 131 6.76 -13.95 2.31
CA PHE A 131 6.92 -12.59 2.81
C PHE A 131 5.86 -12.20 3.85
N LEU A 132 4.58 -12.37 3.53
CA LEU A 132 3.47 -12.02 4.41
C LEU A 132 3.56 -12.75 5.76
N PRO A 133 3.70 -14.11 5.81
CA PRO A 133 3.83 -14.81 7.09
C PRO A 133 5.12 -14.45 7.84
N TYR A 134 6.23 -14.18 7.14
CA TYR A 134 7.48 -13.74 7.76
C TYR A 134 7.31 -12.39 8.46
N VAL A 135 6.75 -11.39 7.77
CA VAL A 135 6.56 -10.04 8.32
C VAL A 135 5.55 -10.06 9.48
N GLU A 136 4.44 -10.77 9.34
CA GLU A 136 3.42 -10.85 10.39
C GLU A 136 3.87 -11.62 11.63
N ASN A 137 4.86 -12.50 11.51
CA ASN A 137 5.52 -13.15 12.65
C ASN A 137 6.62 -12.28 13.27
N LYS A 138 7.32 -11.47 12.46
CA LYS A 138 8.43 -10.63 12.91
C LYS A 138 7.96 -9.39 13.67
N TYR A 139 6.86 -8.80 13.25
CA TYR A 139 6.28 -7.59 13.84
C TYR A 139 4.96 -7.91 14.57
N PRO A 140 4.57 -7.14 15.58
CA PRO A 140 3.31 -7.35 16.31
C PRO A 140 2.10 -6.93 15.47
N ILE A 141 1.83 -7.69 14.41
CA ILE A 141 0.73 -7.46 13.47
C ILE A 141 -0.49 -8.30 13.85
N ILE A 142 -1.68 -7.74 13.66
CA ILE A 142 -2.94 -8.48 13.70
C ILE A 142 -3.10 -9.15 12.35
N GLY A 143 -2.81 -10.46 12.28
CA GLY A 143 -2.68 -11.23 11.04
C GLY A 143 -3.98 -11.75 10.45
N ASP A 144 -5.11 -11.06 10.63
CA ASP A 144 -6.41 -11.43 10.04
C ASP A 144 -6.79 -10.50 8.88
N LYS A 145 -7.80 -10.92 8.11
CA LYS A 145 -8.31 -10.18 6.95
C LYS A 145 -8.76 -8.77 7.33
N GLU A 146 -9.49 -8.64 8.43
CA GLU A 146 -10.16 -7.43 8.87
C GLU A 146 -9.17 -6.34 9.30
N ASN A 147 -7.91 -6.71 9.55
CA ASN A 147 -6.84 -5.82 9.96
C ASN A 147 -5.69 -5.76 8.94
N ARG A 148 -5.93 -6.23 7.71
CA ARG A 148 -4.95 -6.20 6.62
C ARG A 148 -5.50 -5.43 5.43
N ALA A 149 -4.74 -4.44 4.95
CA ALA A 149 -5.04 -3.67 3.74
C ALA A 149 -3.88 -3.73 2.76
N VAL A 150 -4.16 -3.51 1.50
CA VAL A 150 -3.16 -3.34 0.45
C VAL A 150 -3.44 -2.08 -0.36
N ALA A 151 -2.39 -1.35 -0.69
CA ALA A 151 -2.47 -0.17 -1.54
C ALA A 151 -1.24 -0.09 -2.44
N GLY A 152 -1.31 0.74 -3.47
CA GLY A 152 -0.16 0.96 -4.33
C GLY A 152 -0.42 1.97 -5.43
N LEU A 153 0.66 2.38 -6.09
CA LEU A 153 0.63 3.31 -7.21
C LEU A 153 1.05 2.62 -8.52
N SER A 154 0.48 3.04 -9.65
CA SER A 154 0.89 2.61 -10.98
C SER A 154 0.91 1.07 -11.13
N MET A 155 2.07 0.46 -11.43
CA MET A 155 2.27 -0.99 -11.42
C MET A 155 1.88 -1.60 -10.05
N GLY A 156 2.28 -0.98 -8.95
CA GLY A 156 1.90 -1.40 -7.60
C GLY A 156 0.42 -1.22 -7.30
N GLY A 157 -0.23 -0.22 -7.91
CA GLY A 157 -1.69 -0.06 -7.87
C GLY A 157 -2.42 -1.22 -8.55
N GLY A 158 -1.93 -1.64 -9.72
CA GLY A 158 -2.39 -2.85 -10.41
C GLY A 158 -2.13 -4.12 -9.60
N GLY A 159 -0.94 -4.24 -8.99
CA GLY A 159 -0.60 -5.35 -8.10
C GLY A 159 -1.51 -5.43 -6.88
N ALA A 160 -1.72 -4.31 -6.19
CA ALA A 160 -2.62 -4.22 -5.03
C ALA A 160 -4.06 -4.57 -5.40
N THR A 161 -4.54 -4.05 -6.56
CA THR A 161 -5.86 -4.39 -7.08
C THR A 161 -5.96 -5.89 -7.40
N GLY A 162 -4.95 -6.45 -8.07
CA GLY A 162 -4.87 -7.87 -8.36
C GLY A 162 -4.94 -8.71 -7.07
N TYR A 163 -4.16 -8.38 -6.06
CA TYR A 163 -4.20 -9.11 -4.78
C TYR A 163 -5.59 -9.11 -4.15
N GLY A 164 -6.29 -7.97 -4.17
CA GLY A 164 -7.67 -7.92 -3.72
C GLY A 164 -8.63 -8.76 -4.56
N LEU A 165 -8.40 -8.86 -5.89
CA LEU A 165 -9.26 -9.59 -6.81
C LEU A 165 -9.08 -11.11 -6.78
N TRP A 166 -7.85 -11.60 -6.57
CA TRP A 166 -7.54 -13.03 -6.54
C TRP A 166 -7.47 -13.61 -5.12
N HIS A 167 -7.25 -12.75 -4.10
CA HIS A 167 -7.12 -13.11 -2.70
C HIS A 167 -8.04 -12.27 -1.81
N ALA A 168 -9.31 -12.16 -2.20
CA ALA A 168 -10.33 -11.38 -1.47
C ALA A 168 -10.53 -11.81 -0.01
N ASP A 169 -10.11 -13.04 0.33
CA ASP A 169 -10.10 -13.58 1.69
C ASP A 169 -8.96 -13.03 2.57
N LYS A 170 -7.99 -12.29 2.01
CA LYS A 170 -6.80 -11.82 2.72
C LYS A 170 -6.87 -10.36 3.15
N PHE A 171 -7.68 -9.52 2.52
CA PHE A 171 -7.66 -8.07 2.72
C PHE A 171 -9.04 -7.50 3.04
N ALA A 172 -9.10 -6.59 4.03
CA ALA A 172 -10.28 -5.78 4.31
C ALA A 172 -10.52 -4.70 3.26
N SER A 173 -9.42 -4.16 2.69
CA SER A 173 -9.51 -3.08 1.72
C SER A 173 -8.35 -3.01 0.74
N VAL A 174 -8.64 -2.40 -0.42
CA VAL A 174 -7.71 -2.08 -1.50
C VAL A 174 -7.81 -0.60 -1.83
N TYR A 175 -6.67 0.09 -1.91
CA TYR A 175 -6.60 1.47 -2.39
C TYR A 175 -5.61 1.56 -3.56
N ALA A 176 -6.12 1.84 -4.75
CA ALA A 176 -5.36 1.88 -6.00
C ALA A 176 -5.16 3.31 -6.48
N MET A 177 -3.91 3.75 -6.63
CA MET A 177 -3.53 5.08 -7.11
C MET A 177 -2.98 4.99 -8.53
N SER A 178 -3.56 5.73 -9.49
CA SER A 178 -3.05 5.76 -10.88
C SER A 178 -2.74 4.35 -11.40
N ALA A 179 -3.64 3.39 -11.17
CA ALA A 179 -3.30 1.98 -11.22
C ALA A 179 -3.23 1.42 -12.64
N LEU A 180 -2.26 0.56 -12.90
CA LEU A 180 -2.16 -0.23 -14.13
C LEU A 180 -3.19 -1.37 -14.06
N MET A 181 -4.46 -1.07 -14.39
CA MET A 181 -5.56 -2.02 -14.29
C MET A 181 -5.57 -3.08 -15.40
N SER A 182 -5.04 -2.73 -16.56
CA SER A 182 -4.86 -3.62 -17.71
C SER A 182 -3.99 -2.95 -18.77
N ILE A 183 -3.50 -3.76 -19.72
CA ILE A 183 -2.91 -3.29 -20.98
C ILE A 183 -3.82 -3.82 -22.10
N PRO A 184 -4.10 -3.04 -23.17
CA PRO A 184 -4.80 -3.52 -24.34
C PRO A 184 -4.12 -4.74 -24.98
N GLU A 185 -4.87 -5.69 -25.51
CA GLU A 185 -4.30 -6.91 -26.10
C GLU A 185 -3.31 -6.63 -27.23
N GLU A 186 -3.53 -5.56 -28.00
CA GLU A 186 -2.64 -5.09 -29.06
C GLU A 186 -1.26 -4.65 -28.50
N GLY A 187 -1.16 -4.40 -27.21
CA GLY A 187 0.10 -4.09 -26.54
C GLY A 187 1.12 -5.22 -26.63
N ALA A 188 0.67 -6.47 -26.66
CA ALA A 188 1.52 -7.65 -26.81
C ALA A 188 2.15 -7.77 -28.23
N ALA A 189 1.48 -7.25 -29.25
CA ALA A 189 1.94 -7.30 -30.64
C ALA A 189 3.07 -6.32 -30.98
N ARG A 190 3.45 -5.45 -30.04
CA ARG A 190 4.43 -4.39 -30.25
C ARG A 190 5.89 -4.83 -30.10
N PHE A 191 6.14 -6.07 -29.71
CA PHE A 191 7.48 -6.56 -29.42
C PHE A 191 8.03 -7.44 -30.55
N ASP A 192 9.13 -7.04 -31.15
CA ASP A 192 9.84 -7.86 -32.16
C ASP A 192 10.39 -9.16 -31.53
N ASN A 193 10.77 -9.11 -30.26
CA ASN A 193 11.14 -10.30 -29.48
C ASN A 193 10.07 -10.62 -28.44
N PRO A 194 9.22 -11.63 -28.68
CA PRO A 194 8.17 -12.05 -27.75
C PRO A 194 8.71 -12.65 -26.43
N ASP A 195 9.97 -13.08 -26.41
CA ASP A 195 10.61 -13.68 -25.23
C ASP A 195 11.39 -12.64 -24.41
N SER A 196 11.38 -11.38 -24.81
CA SER A 196 11.96 -10.31 -24.00
C SER A 196 11.21 -10.19 -22.67
N LYS A 197 11.91 -9.83 -21.59
CA LYS A 197 11.31 -9.68 -20.26
C LYS A 197 10.18 -8.66 -20.25
N LEU A 198 10.28 -7.58 -21.03
CA LEU A 198 9.20 -6.60 -21.14
C LEU A 198 7.98 -7.17 -21.87
N ALA A 199 8.17 -7.98 -22.92
CA ALA A 199 7.08 -8.66 -23.61
C ALA A 199 6.39 -9.67 -22.67
N ILE A 200 7.16 -10.43 -21.89
CA ILE A 200 6.64 -11.35 -20.88
C ILE A 200 5.82 -10.58 -19.83
N LEU A 201 6.37 -9.49 -19.27
CA LEU A 201 5.65 -8.65 -18.31
C LEU A 201 4.33 -8.13 -18.92
N THR A 202 4.38 -7.60 -20.14
CA THR A 202 3.19 -7.05 -20.82
C THR A 202 2.13 -8.11 -21.02
N ARG A 203 2.47 -9.30 -21.52
CA ARG A 203 1.52 -10.41 -21.65
C ARG A 203 0.93 -10.81 -20.31
N THR A 204 1.75 -10.90 -19.26
CA THR A 204 1.26 -11.23 -17.93
C THR A 204 0.26 -10.20 -17.41
N VAL A 205 0.49 -8.90 -17.64
CA VAL A 205 -0.48 -7.84 -17.27
C VAL A 205 -1.78 -7.98 -18.07
N ILE A 206 -1.71 -8.32 -19.36
CA ILE A 206 -2.90 -8.57 -20.20
C ILE A 206 -3.69 -9.77 -19.68
N GLU A 207 -3.03 -10.89 -19.43
CA GLU A 207 -3.66 -12.13 -18.90
C GLU A 207 -4.25 -11.90 -17.51
N ARG A 208 -3.61 -11.09 -16.69
CA ARG A 208 -4.05 -10.71 -15.33
C ARG A 208 -4.79 -9.39 -15.29
N SER A 209 -5.49 -9.03 -16.36
CA SER A 209 -6.30 -7.80 -16.41
C SER A 209 -7.29 -7.74 -15.24
N CYS A 210 -7.14 -6.71 -14.40
CA CYS A 210 -8.06 -6.44 -13.30
C CYS A 210 -9.48 -6.19 -13.80
N ILE A 211 -9.61 -5.53 -14.97
CA ILE A 211 -10.91 -5.25 -15.60
C ILE A 211 -11.58 -6.56 -16.04
N LYS A 212 -10.85 -7.42 -16.74
CA LYS A 212 -11.37 -8.71 -17.20
C LYS A 212 -11.76 -9.61 -16.04
N ARG A 213 -10.96 -9.64 -14.96
CA ARG A 213 -11.28 -10.41 -13.75
C ARG A 213 -12.64 -10.04 -13.15
N VAL A 214 -13.03 -8.78 -13.22
CA VAL A 214 -14.34 -8.31 -12.73
C VAL A 214 -15.44 -8.58 -13.75
N THR A 215 -15.18 -8.34 -15.04
CA THR A 215 -16.22 -8.54 -16.09
C THR A 215 -16.61 -9.99 -16.28
N ASP A 216 -15.65 -10.90 -16.10
CA ASP A 216 -15.85 -12.35 -16.27
C ASP A 216 -16.19 -13.06 -14.94
N ALA A 217 -16.38 -12.28 -13.84
CA ALA A 217 -16.60 -12.84 -12.52
C ALA A 217 -17.95 -13.57 -12.41
N ASP A 218 -17.93 -14.77 -11.87
CA ASP A 218 -19.11 -15.50 -11.47
C ASP A 218 -19.74 -14.95 -10.17
N ALA A 219 -20.93 -15.43 -9.82
CA ALA A 219 -21.65 -14.97 -8.64
C ALA A 219 -20.87 -15.18 -7.33
N GLY A 220 -20.12 -16.28 -7.21
CA GLY A 220 -19.29 -16.57 -6.05
C GLY A 220 -18.13 -15.57 -5.91
N THR A 221 -17.45 -15.30 -7.02
CA THR A 221 -16.39 -14.29 -7.09
C THR A 221 -16.94 -12.91 -6.75
N ILE A 222 -18.06 -12.50 -7.36
CA ILE A 222 -18.70 -11.20 -7.04
C ILE A 222 -19.01 -11.08 -5.54
N GLN A 223 -19.52 -12.13 -4.93
CA GLN A 223 -19.80 -12.12 -3.49
C GLN A 223 -18.53 -12.00 -2.64
N ALA A 224 -17.44 -12.67 -3.02
CA ALA A 224 -16.15 -12.53 -2.35
C ALA A 224 -15.61 -11.10 -2.49
N LEU A 225 -15.69 -10.49 -3.68
CA LEU A 225 -15.21 -9.13 -3.92
C LEU A 225 -16.03 -8.07 -3.17
N LYS A 226 -17.31 -8.30 -2.90
CA LYS A 226 -18.15 -7.42 -2.05
C LYS A 226 -17.71 -7.39 -0.59
N SER A 227 -16.93 -8.36 -0.13
CA SER A 227 -16.38 -8.38 1.24
C SER A 227 -15.12 -7.54 1.40
N VAL A 228 -14.60 -6.97 0.31
CA VAL A 228 -13.45 -6.06 0.31
C VAL A 228 -13.94 -4.64 0.05
N ARG A 229 -13.37 -3.65 0.70
CA ARG A 229 -13.65 -2.24 0.43
C ARG A 229 -12.65 -1.71 -0.60
N TRP A 230 -13.18 -1.13 -1.67
CA TRP A 230 -12.38 -0.69 -2.82
C TRP A 230 -12.37 0.82 -2.97
N PHE A 231 -11.19 1.36 -3.25
CA PHE A 231 -11.01 2.76 -3.62
C PHE A 231 -10.03 2.86 -4.79
N VAL A 232 -10.43 3.58 -5.83
CA VAL A 232 -9.58 3.93 -6.98
C VAL A 232 -9.41 5.45 -7.00
N ASP A 233 -8.18 5.91 -7.20
CA ASP A 233 -7.79 7.32 -7.16
C ASP A 233 -6.83 7.60 -8.34
N CYS A 234 -7.19 8.52 -9.23
CA CYS A 234 -6.42 8.80 -10.43
C CYS A 234 -6.46 10.29 -10.78
N GLY A 235 -5.36 10.82 -11.27
CA GLY A 235 -5.31 12.19 -11.80
C GLY A 235 -6.07 12.33 -13.12
N ASP A 236 -6.59 13.52 -13.41
CA ASP A 236 -7.28 13.80 -14.67
C ASP A 236 -6.31 13.92 -15.87
N ASP A 237 -5.05 14.26 -15.61
CA ASP A 237 -3.97 14.28 -16.60
C ASP A 237 -3.14 12.98 -16.64
N ASP A 238 -3.57 11.92 -15.90
CA ASP A 238 -2.88 10.65 -15.85
C ASP A 238 -3.19 9.78 -17.08
N PHE A 239 -2.16 9.29 -17.78
CA PHE A 239 -2.34 8.43 -18.96
C PHE A 239 -3.01 7.09 -18.66
N LEU A 240 -3.14 6.69 -17.40
CA LEU A 240 -3.88 5.49 -16.96
C LEU A 240 -5.33 5.80 -16.57
N LEU A 241 -5.79 7.05 -16.66
CA LEU A 241 -7.12 7.44 -16.22
C LEU A 241 -8.22 6.59 -16.87
N ASP A 242 -8.20 6.40 -18.19
CA ASP A 242 -9.21 5.64 -18.90
C ASP A 242 -9.32 4.20 -18.37
N ARG A 243 -8.19 3.55 -18.06
CA ARG A 243 -8.18 2.19 -17.51
C ARG A 243 -8.74 2.13 -16.08
N ASN A 244 -8.53 3.17 -15.29
CA ASN A 244 -9.10 3.30 -13.95
C ASN A 244 -10.61 3.55 -14.01
N ILE A 245 -11.09 4.34 -14.98
CA ILE A 245 -12.52 4.53 -15.26
C ILE A 245 -13.18 3.22 -15.69
N GLU A 246 -12.58 2.49 -16.64
CA GLU A 246 -13.09 1.19 -17.10
C GLU A 246 -13.21 0.18 -15.95
N PHE A 247 -12.20 0.09 -15.10
CA PHE A 247 -12.25 -0.78 -13.92
C PHE A 247 -13.40 -0.39 -12.99
N PHE A 248 -13.54 0.90 -12.67
CA PHE A 248 -14.63 1.38 -11.84
C PHE A 248 -16.00 1.08 -12.46
N GLN A 249 -16.16 1.24 -13.78
CA GLN A 249 -17.39 0.91 -14.50
C GLN A 249 -17.69 -0.60 -14.44
N ALA A 250 -16.67 -1.46 -14.57
CA ALA A 250 -16.80 -2.90 -14.42
C ALA A 250 -17.28 -3.28 -13.01
N MET A 251 -16.69 -2.70 -11.96
CA MET A 251 -17.11 -2.88 -10.57
C MET A 251 -18.57 -2.49 -10.37
N ARG A 252 -18.98 -1.32 -10.88
CA ARG A 252 -20.37 -0.85 -10.79
C ARG A 252 -21.34 -1.79 -11.52
N LYS A 253 -21.00 -2.23 -12.73
CA LYS A 253 -21.83 -3.16 -13.53
C LYS A 253 -21.98 -4.50 -12.82
N ALA A 254 -20.94 -4.99 -12.15
CA ALA A 254 -20.98 -6.20 -11.33
C ALA A 254 -21.70 -6.00 -9.98
N GLY A 255 -22.12 -4.78 -9.64
CA GLY A 255 -22.74 -4.47 -8.35
C GLY A 255 -21.79 -4.59 -7.17
N ILE A 256 -20.49 -4.40 -7.39
CA ILE A 256 -19.44 -4.40 -6.35
C ILE A 256 -19.22 -2.93 -5.91
N PRO A 257 -19.42 -2.58 -4.63
CA PRO A 257 -19.18 -1.23 -4.16
C PRO A 257 -17.71 -0.82 -4.32
N CYS A 258 -17.47 0.28 -5.03
CA CYS A 258 -16.14 0.83 -5.25
C CYS A 258 -16.22 2.36 -5.19
N GLN A 259 -15.36 2.98 -4.39
CA GLN A 259 -15.20 4.43 -4.41
C GLN A 259 -14.24 4.80 -5.54
N PHE A 260 -14.52 5.92 -6.20
CA PHE A 260 -13.67 6.45 -7.26
C PHE A 260 -13.51 7.94 -7.09
N ARG A 261 -12.26 8.42 -7.20
CA ARG A 261 -11.93 9.83 -7.17
C ARG A 261 -11.05 10.17 -8.36
N VAL A 262 -11.44 11.21 -9.09
CA VAL A 262 -10.59 11.90 -10.05
C VAL A 262 -10.35 13.30 -9.51
N ARG A 263 -9.12 13.79 -9.59
CA ARG A 263 -8.74 15.15 -9.22
C ARG A 263 -7.59 15.63 -10.09
N ASP A 264 -7.38 16.93 -10.11
CA ASP A 264 -6.25 17.58 -10.78
C ASP A 264 -4.92 16.91 -10.45
N GLY A 265 -4.13 16.58 -11.47
CA GLY A 265 -2.80 16.01 -11.37
C GLY A 265 -2.49 14.87 -12.34
N GLY A 266 -1.22 14.54 -12.45
CA GLY A 266 -0.67 13.58 -13.41
C GLY A 266 -0.18 12.28 -12.78
N HIS A 267 0.67 11.57 -13.55
CA HIS A 267 1.29 10.30 -13.13
C HIS A 267 2.61 10.56 -12.41
N ASP A 268 2.57 11.18 -11.25
CA ASP A 268 3.75 11.66 -10.54
C ASP A 268 3.67 11.57 -9.02
N TRP A 269 4.80 11.84 -8.35
CA TRP A 269 4.90 11.75 -6.91
C TRP A 269 4.16 12.86 -6.16
N GLU A 270 3.89 14.01 -6.76
CA GLU A 270 3.08 15.06 -6.14
C GLU A 270 1.65 14.56 -5.96
N TYR A 271 1.10 13.92 -7.00
CA TYR A 271 -0.19 13.27 -6.92
C TYR A 271 -0.21 12.17 -5.85
N TRP A 272 0.74 11.22 -5.89
CA TRP A 272 0.74 10.06 -5.01
C TRP A 272 1.02 10.41 -3.56
N HIS A 273 1.93 11.36 -3.30
CA HIS A 273 2.13 11.90 -1.94
C HIS A 273 0.81 12.45 -1.37
N SER A 274 0.12 13.30 -2.13
CA SER A 274 -1.15 13.89 -1.69
C SER A 274 -2.28 12.84 -1.58
N ALA A 275 -2.24 11.76 -2.36
CA ALA A 275 -3.19 10.66 -2.26
C ALA A 275 -3.09 9.89 -0.94
N LEU A 276 -1.93 9.85 -0.27
CA LEU A 276 -1.76 9.23 1.04
C LEU A 276 -2.69 9.83 2.11
N TYR A 277 -2.98 11.14 2.02
CA TYR A 277 -3.92 11.83 2.93
C TYR A 277 -5.37 11.33 2.79
N ARG A 278 -5.68 10.59 1.74
CA ARG A 278 -6.96 9.89 1.59
C ARG A 278 -6.83 8.39 1.79
N CYS A 279 -5.73 7.80 1.35
CA CYS A 279 -5.46 6.38 1.46
C CYS A 279 -5.41 5.93 2.93
N LEU A 280 -4.58 6.58 3.76
CA LEU A 280 -4.40 6.16 5.16
C LEU A 280 -5.68 6.27 6.00
N PRO A 281 -6.48 7.35 5.95
CA PRO A 281 -7.79 7.37 6.60
C PRO A 281 -8.77 6.32 6.08
N PHE A 282 -8.80 6.09 4.75
CA PHE A 282 -9.67 5.08 4.17
C PHE A 282 -9.34 3.68 4.70
N VAL A 283 -8.08 3.23 4.60
CA VAL A 283 -7.68 1.90 5.08
C VAL A 283 -7.86 1.77 6.60
N SER A 284 -7.51 2.81 7.35
CA SER A 284 -7.71 2.89 8.80
C SER A 284 -9.18 2.69 9.20
N GLY A 285 -10.10 3.27 8.43
CA GLY A 285 -11.54 3.15 8.65
C GLY A 285 -12.11 1.77 8.29
N THR A 286 -11.31 0.88 7.69
CA THR A 286 -11.71 -0.50 7.35
C THR A 286 -11.28 -1.51 8.40
N PHE A 287 -10.28 -1.19 9.21
CA PHE A 287 -9.78 -2.09 10.25
C PHE A 287 -10.78 -2.24 11.39
N ASN A 288 -10.87 -3.45 11.93
CA ASN A 288 -11.69 -3.72 13.11
C ASN A 288 -11.23 -2.90 14.31
N LYS A 289 -12.21 -2.57 15.20
CA LYS A 289 -11.96 -1.79 16.41
C LYS A 289 -11.29 -2.63 17.47
#